data_958f808b437a2805eeb2b90b96c3d76a
#
_entry.id   958f808b437a2805eeb2b90b96c3d76a
#
_cell.length_a   1.000
_cell.length_b   1.000
_cell.length_c   1.000
_cell.angle_alpha   90.00
_cell.angle_beta   90.00
_cell.angle_gamma   90.00
#
_symmetry.space_group_name_H-M   'P 1'
#
loop_
_entity.id
_entity.type
_entity.pdbx_description
1 polymer ?
#
loop_
_entity_poly.entity_id
_entity_poly.type
_entity_poly.pdbx_seq_one_letter_code
_entity_poly.pdbx_strand_id
1 'polypeptide(L)'
;MSDSVSYKKLKEDFVSNLSGGSPAEINYVTAVAAVSCILWSVLQSRHSSVFQPYRSLAFVADFLLNVGSILLSTTLYADYPILLSLLLLAPAAFFYIIPPTSIGQRKKLRVPPSARSQPGSGQLDVLSTKPFLTTYRGAMMIVTCIAILAVDFRLFPRRFAKVETWGTSLMDLGVGSFVFSGGVVAARPVLRERAAGRTKGQTTPLFYRVLYSMRHSIPLLVLGVIRFLSVKGLDYAEHVTEYGVHWNFFFTLGFLPPFVAFFQSALKVVPSFAALSLMVAVTYQILLETTSLKAFILTAPRTNIISMNREGIFSFLGYLAIFLAGQDTGMYAIPRNITARSTVNPGAQRNNLLKMMVVWGGVWTGLYLLSTNYSYGLGLSVSRRMANLPYVLWVVAFNTVQLLGFCIIDTIFFPAFYNATDPKSEKEAYMMATSRVVRAYNRNGLAVFLTANLLTGVVNLTVRTLDVTPQATIWILLAYMATVTGVAMALDSYNISVKL
;
A
#
# COMPACT_ATOMS: atom_id res chain seq x y z
N MET A 1 -40.97 -3.89 -7.10
CA MET A 1 -40.01 -4.49 -8.05
C MET A 1 -39.46 -3.50 -9.10
N SER A 2 -40.27 -2.61 -9.71
CA SER A 2 -39.80 -1.61 -10.69
C SER A 2 -38.79 -0.62 -10.13
N ASP A 3 -38.94 -0.13 -8.90
CA ASP A 3 -38.04 0.87 -8.27
C ASP A 3 -36.64 0.29 -7.93
N SER A 4 -36.55 -0.98 -7.56
CA SER A 4 -35.27 -1.62 -7.23
C SER A 4 -34.41 -1.85 -8.49
N VAL A 5 -35.02 -2.27 -9.60
CA VAL A 5 -34.36 -2.46 -10.89
C VAL A 5 -33.88 -1.13 -11.43
N SER A 6 -34.69 -0.06 -11.29
CA SER A 6 -34.31 1.31 -11.69
C SER A 6 -33.13 1.83 -10.86
N TYR A 7 -33.12 1.61 -9.56
CA TYR A 7 -32.03 2.07 -8.67
C TYR A 7 -30.72 1.29 -8.90
N LYS A 8 -30.78 -0.02 -9.16
CA LYS A 8 -29.61 -0.81 -9.55
C LYS A 8 -28.94 -0.24 -10.81
N LYS A 9 -29.77 0.04 -11.85
CA LYS A 9 -29.27 0.63 -13.09
C LYS A 9 -28.63 2.00 -12.84
N LEU A 10 -29.20 2.85 -12.00
CA LEU A 10 -28.62 4.14 -11.62
C LEU A 10 -27.24 3.97 -10.96
N LYS A 11 -27.06 2.96 -10.10
CA LYS A 11 -25.76 2.64 -9.49
C LYS A 11 -24.74 2.17 -10.53
N GLU A 12 -25.16 1.32 -11.47
CA GLU A 12 -24.29 0.84 -12.55
C GLU A 12 -23.83 2.00 -13.44
N ASP A 13 -24.77 2.84 -13.87
CA ASP A 13 -24.45 4.01 -14.69
C ASP A 13 -23.54 5.02 -13.95
N PHE A 14 -23.71 5.13 -12.63
CA PHE A 14 -22.92 6.05 -11.80
C PHE A 14 -21.43 5.70 -11.71
N VAL A 15 -21.06 4.45 -11.90
CA VAL A 15 -19.67 3.97 -11.83
C VAL A 15 -19.12 3.48 -13.18
N SER A 16 -19.90 3.62 -14.26
CA SER A 16 -19.53 3.18 -15.61
C SER A 16 -18.97 4.34 -16.45
N ASN A 17 -18.19 3.99 -17.49
CA ASN A 17 -17.66 4.91 -18.50
C ASN A 17 -16.81 6.07 -17.94
N LEU A 18 -16.09 5.83 -16.84
CA LEU A 18 -15.24 6.82 -16.22
C LEU A 18 -13.84 6.88 -16.87
N SER A 19 -13.31 8.11 -17.05
CA SER A 19 -12.01 8.37 -17.65
C SER A 19 -10.89 8.71 -16.66
N GLY A 20 -11.24 8.87 -15.39
CA GLY A 20 -10.28 9.20 -14.34
C GLY A 20 -9.89 10.68 -14.28
N GLY A 21 -8.77 10.96 -13.62
CA GLY A 21 -8.18 12.29 -13.43
C GLY A 21 -6.69 12.32 -13.75
N SER A 22 -6.02 13.42 -13.44
CA SER A 22 -4.59 13.55 -13.67
C SER A 22 -3.76 12.83 -12.59
N PRO A 23 -2.60 12.25 -12.93
CA PRO A 23 -1.68 11.70 -11.93
C PRO A 23 -1.21 12.73 -10.89
N ALA A 24 -1.08 13.99 -11.29
CA ALA A 24 -0.70 15.08 -10.38
C ALA A 24 -1.74 15.30 -9.28
N GLU A 25 -3.03 15.31 -9.64
CA GLU A 25 -4.12 15.44 -8.68
C GLU A 25 -4.13 14.28 -7.67
N ILE A 26 -3.96 13.05 -8.17
CA ILE A 26 -3.87 11.86 -7.32
C ILE A 26 -2.70 11.99 -6.34
N ASN A 27 -1.55 12.51 -6.81
CA ASN A 27 -0.39 12.77 -5.95
C ASN A 27 -0.71 13.82 -4.88
N TYR A 28 -1.40 14.91 -5.20
CA TYR A 28 -1.77 15.93 -4.20
C TYR A 28 -2.75 15.39 -3.15
N VAL A 29 -3.75 14.63 -3.56
CA VAL A 29 -4.72 14.01 -2.64
C VAL A 29 -4.05 13.01 -1.70
N THR A 30 -3.17 12.16 -2.23
CA THR A 30 -2.48 11.14 -1.43
C THR A 30 -1.34 11.70 -0.58
N ALA A 31 -0.73 12.83 -0.99
CA ALA A 31 0.30 13.51 -0.21
C ALA A 31 -0.24 14.03 1.14
N VAL A 32 -1.55 14.26 1.27
CA VAL A 32 -2.17 14.63 2.55
C VAL A 32 -1.87 13.62 3.65
N ALA A 33 -1.76 12.34 3.33
CA ALA A 33 -1.38 11.31 4.31
C ALA A 33 0.06 11.54 4.85
N ALA A 34 1.00 11.90 3.99
CA ALA A 34 2.37 12.23 4.40
C ALA A 34 2.43 13.55 5.18
N VAL A 35 1.68 14.56 4.75
CA VAL A 35 1.57 15.85 5.44
C VAL A 35 0.96 15.69 6.84
N SER A 36 -0.09 14.91 6.96
CA SER A 36 -0.69 14.58 8.26
C SER A 36 0.28 13.81 9.17
N CYS A 37 1.07 12.90 8.57
CA CYS A 37 2.14 12.21 9.29
C CYS A 37 3.21 13.19 9.80
N ILE A 38 3.51 14.30 9.10
CA ILE A 38 4.41 15.35 9.59
C ILE A 38 3.83 15.98 10.87
N LEU A 39 2.57 16.40 10.85
CA LEU A 39 1.92 16.99 12.03
C LEU A 39 1.91 16.01 13.21
N TRP A 40 1.52 14.75 12.95
CA TRP A 40 1.57 13.70 13.96
C TRP A 40 2.98 13.53 14.53
N SER A 41 4.00 13.50 13.67
CA SER A 41 5.41 13.32 14.06
C SER A 41 5.96 14.48 14.88
N VAL A 42 5.58 15.72 14.56
CA VAL A 42 5.92 16.91 15.35
C VAL A 42 5.32 16.80 16.75
N LEU A 43 4.02 16.51 16.84
CA LEU A 43 3.34 16.33 18.12
C LEU A 43 3.95 15.20 18.94
N GLN A 44 4.20 14.05 18.34
CA GLN A 44 4.77 12.88 19.02
C GLN A 44 6.21 13.08 19.46
N SER A 45 7.04 13.71 18.64
CA SER A 45 8.48 13.87 18.94
C SER A 45 8.78 15.03 19.91
N ARG A 46 7.98 16.12 19.85
CA ARG A 46 8.23 17.35 20.65
C ARG A 46 7.22 17.55 21.80
N HIS A 47 6.00 17.09 21.62
CA HIS A 47 4.89 17.25 22.58
C HIS A 47 4.22 15.91 22.88
N SER A 48 5.04 14.92 23.29
CA SER A 48 4.61 13.53 23.50
C SER A 48 3.47 13.38 24.50
N SER A 49 3.21 14.38 25.36
CA SER A 49 2.06 14.43 26.28
C SER A 49 0.70 14.34 25.56
N VAL A 50 0.63 14.70 24.28
CA VAL A 50 -0.60 14.57 23.47
C VAL A 50 -0.98 13.10 23.29
N PHE A 51 0.01 12.22 23.08
CA PHE A 51 -0.21 10.80 22.81
C PHE A 51 0.22 9.88 23.99
N GLN A 52 0.82 10.42 25.06
CA GLN A 52 1.28 9.64 26.20
C GLN A 52 0.80 10.25 27.52
N PRO A 53 0.03 9.53 28.35
CA PRO A 53 -0.48 8.17 28.13
C PRO A 53 -1.56 8.12 27.03
N TYR A 54 -1.61 7.02 26.28
CA TYR A 54 -2.56 6.85 25.18
C TYR A 54 -3.98 6.60 25.73
N ARG A 55 -4.74 7.69 25.89
CA ARG A 55 -6.13 7.73 26.37
C ARG A 55 -7.09 8.06 25.21
N SER A 56 -8.39 8.18 25.53
CA SER A 56 -9.44 8.46 24.52
C SER A 56 -9.16 9.71 23.70
N LEU A 57 -8.66 10.80 24.29
CA LEU A 57 -8.31 12.02 23.57
C LEU A 57 -7.14 11.80 22.60
N ALA A 58 -6.12 11.06 23.04
CA ALA A 58 -4.99 10.68 22.17
C ALA A 58 -5.45 9.82 21.00
N PHE A 59 -6.37 8.87 21.24
CA PHE A 59 -6.97 8.07 20.17
C PHE A 59 -7.75 8.94 19.18
N VAL A 60 -8.58 9.86 19.65
CA VAL A 60 -9.34 10.77 18.77
C VAL A 60 -8.38 11.63 17.93
N ALA A 61 -7.35 12.20 18.53
CA ALA A 61 -6.34 12.97 17.79
C ALA A 61 -5.60 12.11 16.75
N ASP A 62 -5.20 10.91 17.12
CA ASP A 62 -4.52 9.95 16.24
C ASP A 62 -5.44 9.51 15.08
N PHE A 63 -6.72 9.25 15.36
CA PHE A 63 -7.74 8.94 14.35
C PHE A 63 -7.98 10.11 13.40
N LEU A 64 -8.19 11.33 13.91
CA LEU A 64 -8.44 12.50 13.06
C LEU A 64 -7.25 12.82 12.16
N LEU A 65 -6.04 12.71 12.67
CA LEU A 65 -4.83 12.96 11.89
C LEU A 65 -4.59 11.89 10.82
N ASN A 66 -4.72 10.61 11.13
CA ASN A 66 -4.35 9.55 10.19
C ASN A 66 -5.50 8.99 9.35
N VAL A 67 -6.76 9.13 9.81
CA VAL A 67 -7.94 8.66 9.10
C VAL A 67 -8.79 9.84 8.62
N GLY A 68 -9.10 10.78 9.50
CA GLY A 68 -9.93 11.94 9.19
C GLY A 68 -9.35 12.81 8.08
N SER A 69 -8.04 13.11 8.12
CA SER A 69 -7.37 13.89 7.08
C SER A 69 -7.47 13.25 5.69
N ILE A 70 -7.30 11.92 5.61
CA ILE A 70 -7.41 11.17 4.36
C ILE A 70 -8.87 11.14 3.89
N LEU A 71 -9.83 10.97 4.80
CA LEU A 71 -11.24 11.05 4.46
C LEU A 71 -11.60 12.43 3.88
N LEU A 72 -11.12 13.50 4.50
CA LEU A 72 -11.34 14.86 4.00
C LEU A 72 -10.69 15.09 2.63
N SER A 73 -9.46 14.60 2.40
CA SER A 73 -8.78 14.78 1.11
C SER A 73 -9.44 14.06 -0.05
N THR A 74 -10.13 12.95 0.23
CA THR A 74 -10.82 12.16 -0.79
C THR A 74 -12.29 12.53 -0.98
N THR A 75 -12.80 13.46 -0.17
CA THR A 75 -14.21 13.90 -0.18
C THR A 75 -14.32 15.42 -0.24
N LEU A 76 -14.50 16.11 0.90
CA LEU A 76 -14.79 17.55 0.98
C LEU A 76 -13.66 18.43 0.42
N TYR A 77 -12.41 18.04 0.58
CA TYR A 77 -11.25 18.78 0.09
C TYR A 77 -10.64 18.16 -1.18
N ALA A 78 -11.40 17.31 -1.87
CA ALA A 78 -10.92 16.64 -3.07
C ALA A 78 -10.52 17.63 -4.19
N ASP A 79 -11.19 18.79 -4.28
CA ASP A 79 -10.87 19.84 -5.23
C ASP A 79 -9.78 20.81 -4.72
N TYR A 80 -9.49 20.78 -3.41
CA TYR A 80 -8.56 21.69 -2.74
C TYR A 80 -7.56 20.94 -1.84
N PRO A 81 -6.88 19.87 -2.31
CA PRO A 81 -5.98 19.07 -1.48
C PRO A 81 -4.76 19.85 -0.99
N ILE A 82 -4.30 20.84 -1.76
CA ILE A 82 -3.21 21.73 -1.37
C ILE A 82 -3.63 22.61 -0.18
N LEU A 83 -4.85 23.15 -0.18
CA LEU A 83 -5.37 23.92 0.95
C LEU A 83 -5.42 23.07 2.21
N LEU A 84 -5.92 21.83 2.13
CA LEU A 84 -5.92 20.92 3.28
C LEU A 84 -4.50 20.63 3.76
N SER A 85 -3.56 20.43 2.85
CA SER A 85 -2.15 20.24 3.19
C SER A 85 -1.57 21.44 3.94
N LEU A 86 -1.89 22.67 3.52
CA LEU A 86 -1.47 23.90 4.19
C LEU A 86 -2.11 24.04 5.59
N LEU A 87 -3.41 23.68 5.71
CA LEU A 87 -4.12 23.66 7.00
C LEU A 87 -3.51 22.68 8.00
N LEU A 88 -2.89 21.60 7.54
CA LEU A 88 -2.18 20.64 8.39
C LEU A 88 -0.73 21.06 8.66
N LEU A 89 -0.05 21.70 7.69
CA LEU A 89 1.33 22.15 7.85
C LEU A 89 1.43 23.38 8.76
N ALA A 90 0.46 24.29 8.75
CA ALA A 90 0.49 25.48 9.60
C ALA A 90 0.57 25.12 11.09
N PRO A 91 -0.31 24.27 11.67
CA PRO A 91 -0.15 23.82 13.05
C PRO A 91 1.12 22.99 13.25
N ALA A 92 1.58 22.20 12.25
CA ALA A 92 2.84 21.48 12.38
C ALA A 92 4.03 22.44 12.56
N ALA A 93 4.09 23.51 11.75
CA ALA A 93 5.11 24.55 11.89
C ALA A 93 5.00 25.28 13.25
N PHE A 94 3.78 25.62 13.66
CA PHE A 94 3.53 26.26 14.97
C PHE A 94 4.04 25.43 16.13
N PHE A 95 3.66 24.16 16.20
CA PHE A 95 4.13 23.24 17.26
C PHE A 95 5.62 22.90 17.14
N TYR A 96 6.19 23.00 15.94
CA TYR A 96 7.64 22.81 15.77
C TYR A 96 8.44 23.97 16.34
N ILE A 97 7.93 25.22 16.28
CA ILE A 97 8.61 26.41 16.83
C ILE A 97 8.49 26.46 18.35
N ILE A 98 7.36 26.01 18.93
CA ILE A 98 7.20 25.98 20.38
C ILE A 98 8.26 25.07 21.03
N PRO A 99 8.89 25.50 22.15
CA PRO A 99 9.85 24.66 22.84
C PRO A 99 9.25 23.31 23.23
N PRO A 100 10.00 22.20 23.09
CA PRO A 100 9.50 20.88 23.42
C PRO A 100 9.09 20.81 24.88
N THR A 101 7.93 20.24 25.13
CA THR A 101 7.43 20.02 26.48
C THR A 101 8.33 18.99 27.15
N SER A 102 9.11 19.40 28.16
CA SER A 102 10.06 18.56 28.89
C SER A 102 9.36 17.60 29.87
N ILE A 103 8.38 16.80 29.39
CA ILE A 103 7.88 15.67 30.14
C ILE A 103 8.85 14.51 29.91
N GLY A 104 9.82 14.44 30.83
CA GLY A 104 10.72 13.31 30.92
C GLY A 104 11.78 13.25 29.83
N GLN A 105 12.78 14.12 29.87
CA GLN A 105 14.12 13.59 29.77
C GLN A 105 14.22 12.49 30.84
N ARG A 106 13.77 11.26 30.51
CA ARG A 106 14.22 10.09 31.26
C ARG A 106 15.73 10.24 31.26
N LYS A 107 16.30 10.62 32.47
CA LYS A 107 17.72 10.57 32.67
C LYS A 107 18.20 9.33 31.99
N LYS A 108 19.07 9.49 30.95
CA LYS A 108 19.76 8.34 30.37
C LYS A 108 20.34 7.67 31.60
N LEU A 109 19.71 6.58 32.04
CA LEU A 109 20.30 5.74 33.07
C LEU A 109 21.64 5.36 32.48
N ARG A 110 22.71 5.98 32.99
CA ARG A 110 24.08 5.59 32.65
C ARG A 110 24.15 4.13 33.08
N VAL A 111 23.98 3.24 32.12
CA VAL A 111 24.17 1.81 32.33
C VAL A 111 25.60 1.68 32.85
N PRO A 112 25.80 1.16 34.07
CA PRO A 112 27.14 0.97 34.60
C PRO A 112 27.99 0.19 33.60
N PRO A 113 29.29 0.50 33.45
CA PRO A 113 30.16 -0.18 32.50
C PRO A 113 30.14 -1.72 32.63
N SER A 114 29.88 -2.23 33.83
CA SER A 114 29.74 -3.66 34.13
C SER A 114 28.50 -4.34 33.54
N ALA A 115 27.44 -3.57 33.21
CA ALA A 115 26.24 -4.13 32.54
C ALA A 115 26.34 -4.15 30.99
N ARG A 116 27.41 -3.55 30.43
CA ARG A 116 27.68 -3.60 29.00
C ARG A 116 28.26 -4.92 28.49
N SER A 117 28.64 -5.80 29.38
CA SER A 117 29.43 -7.01 29.07
C SER A 117 28.70 -8.33 29.34
N GLN A 118 27.36 -8.35 29.49
CA GLN A 118 26.68 -9.64 29.56
C GLN A 118 26.55 -10.21 28.15
N PRO A 119 27.14 -11.41 27.87
CA PRO A 119 26.89 -12.15 26.65
C PRO A 119 25.47 -12.70 26.71
N GLY A 120 24.53 -11.91 26.15
CA GLY A 120 23.09 -12.16 26.20
C GLY A 120 22.25 -10.96 25.77
N SER A 121 22.82 -9.77 25.55
CA SER A 121 22.14 -8.67 24.90
C SER A 121 21.93 -9.05 23.45
N GLY A 122 20.71 -9.44 23.09
CA GLY A 122 20.34 -9.96 21.77
C GLY A 122 20.85 -9.05 20.65
N GLN A 123 21.49 -9.68 19.68
CA GLN A 123 21.95 -9.01 18.47
C GLN A 123 20.73 -8.39 17.75
N LEU A 124 20.88 -7.16 17.23
CA LEU A 124 19.85 -6.50 16.46
C LEU A 124 19.41 -7.37 15.27
N ASP A 125 18.10 -7.43 15.00
CA ASP A 125 17.59 -8.14 13.82
C ASP A 125 18.02 -7.40 12.55
N VAL A 126 18.69 -8.13 11.65
CA VAL A 126 19.09 -7.62 10.32
C VAL A 126 17.88 -7.17 9.50
N LEU A 127 16.71 -7.79 9.75
CA LEU A 127 15.47 -7.57 9.01
C LEU A 127 14.38 -6.93 9.89
N SER A 128 14.76 -5.96 10.71
CA SER A 128 13.82 -5.27 11.58
C SER A 128 12.66 -4.60 10.82
N THR A 129 11.54 -4.46 11.50
CA THR A 129 10.38 -3.73 10.94
C THR A 129 10.67 -2.23 10.94
N LYS A 130 10.63 -1.60 9.78
CA LYS A 130 10.88 -0.15 9.64
C LYS A 130 9.61 0.66 9.90
N PRO A 131 9.67 1.78 10.66
CA PRO A 131 8.50 2.61 10.92
C PRO A 131 7.85 3.16 9.64
N PHE A 132 8.64 3.70 8.72
CA PHE A 132 8.13 4.26 7.46
C PHE A 132 7.39 3.22 6.59
N LEU A 133 7.82 1.94 6.58
CA LEU A 133 7.11 0.87 5.88
C LEU A 133 5.75 0.57 6.54
N THR A 134 5.70 0.63 7.87
CA THR A 134 4.45 0.45 8.62
C THR A 134 3.50 1.60 8.33
N THR A 135 4.00 2.84 8.33
CA THR A 135 3.20 4.04 8.07
C THR A 135 2.67 4.04 6.63
N TYR A 136 3.51 3.77 5.64
CA TYR A 136 3.11 3.64 4.25
C TYR A 136 1.99 2.60 4.06
N ARG A 137 2.17 1.38 4.58
CA ARG A 137 1.20 0.30 4.42
C ARG A 137 -0.11 0.57 5.15
N GLY A 138 -0.04 1.15 6.34
CA GLY A 138 -1.22 1.54 7.11
C GLY A 138 -2.00 2.67 6.41
N ALA A 139 -1.33 3.70 5.93
CA ALA A 139 -1.95 4.79 5.18
C ALA A 139 -2.62 4.28 3.88
N MET A 140 -1.93 3.43 3.12
CA MET A 140 -2.48 2.78 1.92
C MET A 140 -3.77 2.00 2.27
N MET A 141 -3.76 1.24 3.36
CA MET A 141 -4.93 0.49 3.81
C MET A 141 -6.10 1.41 4.19
N ILE A 142 -5.83 2.53 4.88
CA ILE A 142 -6.83 3.53 5.26
C ILE A 142 -7.46 4.15 4.00
N VAL A 143 -6.65 4.60 3.03
CA VAL A 143 -7.14 5.13 1.74
C VAL A 143 -8.05 4.11 1.05
N THR A 144 -7.64 2.84 1.03
CA THR A 144 -8.41 1.77 0.41
C THR A 144 -9.75 1.53 1.12
N CYS A 145 -9.76 1.44 2.45
CA CYS A 145 -10.99 1.25 3.21
C CYS A 145 -11.97 2.41 3.01
N ILE A 146 -11.48 3.65 2.94
CA ILE A 146 -12.31 4.81 2.63
C ILE A 146 -12.89 4.68 1.23
N ALA A 147 -12.05 4.43 0.21
CA ALA A 147 -12.45 4.40 -1.19
C ALA A 147 -13.48 3.30 -1.50
N ILE A 148 -13.41 2.14 -0.82
CA ILE A 148 -14.33 1.01 -1.03
C ILE A 148 -15.80 1.43 -0.79
N LEU A 149 -16.07 2.20 0.27
CA LEU A 149 -17.42 2.66 0.56
C LEU A 149 -17.71 4.02 -0.08
N ALA A 150 -16.76 4.95 -0.05
CA ALA A 150 -16.96 6.32 -0.50
C ALA A 150 -17.36 6.40 -2.00
N VAL A 151 -16.90 5.46 -2.82
CA VAL A 151 -17.22 5.40 -4.25
C VAL A 151 -18.71 5.27 -4.54
N ASP A 152 -19.49 4.74 -3.61
CA ASP A 152 -20.93 4.58 -3.74
C ASP A 152 -21.73 5.86 -3.47
N PHE A 153 -21.07 6.93 -3.02
CA PHE A 153 -21.68 8.22 -2.71
C PHE A 153 -21.30 9.30 -3.72
N ARG A 154 -22.21 10.25 -3.96
CA ARG A 154 -21.97 11.39 -4.86
C ARG A 154 -20.87 12.34 -4.39
N LEU A 155 -20.60 12.37 -3.09
CA LEU A 155 -19.56 13.21 -2.48
C LEU A 155 -18.14 12.81 -2.91
N PHE A 156 -17.94 11.53 -3.24
CA PHE A 156 -16.66 11.03 -3.76
C PHE A 156 -16.54 11.38 -5.25
N PRO A 157 -15.53 12.14 -5.67
CA PRO A 157 -15.37 12.55 -7.06
C PRO A 157 -15.25 11.34 -8.01
N ARG A 158 -16.01 11.39 -9.11
CA ARG A 158 -16.02 10.29 -10.10
C ARG A 158 -14.66 10.05 -10.73
N ARG A 159 -13.84 11.09 -10.88
CA ARG A 159 -12.46 10.98 -11.37
C ARG A 159 -11.52 10.16 -10.47
N PHE A 160 -11.90 9.89 -9.22
CA PHE A 160 -11.17 9.00 -8.31
C PHE A 160 -11.63 7.55 -8.39
N ALA A 161 -12.81 7.30 -8.93
CA ALA A 161 -13.34 5.96 -9.15
C ALA A 161 -12.59 5.25 -10.29
N LYS A 162 -12.73 3.93 -10.35
CA LYS A 162 -12.03 3.10 -11.34
C LYS A 162 -12.32 3.51 -12.76
N VAL A 163 -11.27 3.58 -13.57
CA VAL A 163 -11.37 3.91 -14.99
C VAL A 163 -11.80 2.68 -15.79
N GLU A 164 -12.65 2.89 -16.79
CA GLU A 164 -13.16 1.79 -17.63
C GLU A 164 -12.05 1.12 -18.45
N THR A 165 -11.26 1.91 -19.20
CA THR A 165 -10.23 1.36 -20.09
C THR A 165 -8.92 2.13 -20.03
N TRP A 166 -8.96 3.45 -20.27
CA TRP A 166 -7.79 4.33 -20.38
C TRP A 166 -7.90 5.48 -19.39
N GLY A 167 -6.81 5.76 -18.70
CA GLY A 167 -6.68 6.84 -17.76
C GLY A 167 -6.09 6.42 -16.42
N THR A 168 -6.10 7.35 -15.46
CA THR A 168 -5.55 7.16 -14.13
C THR A 168 -6.58 7.58 -13.07
N SER A 169 -6.70 6.81 -11.99
CA SER A 169 -7.55 7.14 -10.86
C SER A 169 -6.95 6.72 -9.53
N LEU A 170 -7.46 7.29 -8.46
CA LEU A 170 -7.05 6.91 -7.09
C LEU A 170 -7.31 5.43 -6.81
N MET A 171 -8.45 4.90 -7.24
CA MET A 171 -8.82 3.51 -7.00
C MET A 171 -7.99 2.53 -7.87
N ASP A 172 -7.62 2.91 -9.09
CA ASP A 172 -6.73 2.11 -9.94
C ASP A 172 -5.33 2.03 -9.37
N LEU A 173 -4.83 3.15 -8.82
CA LEU A 173 -3.56 3.19 -8.13
C LEU A 173 -3.57 2.29 -6.89
N GLY A 174 -4.67 2.28 -6.13
CA GLY A 174 -4.83 1.46 -4.93
C GLY A 174 -4.59 -0.02 -5.19
N VAL A 175 -5.15 -0.57 -6.27
CA VAL A 175 -4.95 -1.99 -6.68
C VAL A 175 -3.47 -2.31 -6.90
N GLY A 176 -2.78 -1.47 -7.68
CA GLY A 176 -1.35 -1.63 -7.93
C GLY A 176 -0.49 -1.48 -6.68
N SER A 177 -0.85 -0.54 -5.79
CA SER A 177 -0.15 -0.31 -4.52
C SER A 177 -0.22 -1.51 -3.58
N PHE A 178 -1.34 -2.22 -3.54
CA PHE A 178 -1.47 -3.48 -2.80
C PHE A 178 -0.48 -4.53 -3.30
N VAL A 179 -0.42 -4.71 -4.61
CA VAL A 179 0.49 -5.67 -5.25
C VAL A 179 1.95 -5.29 -4.99
N PHE A 180 2.30 -4.00 -5.16
CA PHE A 180 3.64 -3.48 -4.87
C PHE A 180 4.03 -3.71 -3.41
N SER A 181 3.15 -3.36 -2.47
CA SER A 181 3.36 -3.57 -1.03
C SER A 181 3.54 -5.05 -0.67
N GLY A 182 2.81 -5.94 -1.34
CA GLY A 182 2.99 -7.39 -1.22
C GLY A 182 4.40 -7.82 -1.66
N GLY A 183 4.87 -7.28 -2.78
CA GLY A 183 6.24 -7.47 -3.28
C GLY A 183 7.30 -7.03 -2.28
N VAL A 184 7.17 -5.83 -1.70
CA VAL A 184 8.11 -5.33 -0.68
C VAL A 184 8.24 -6.32 0.48
N VAL A 185 7.14 -6.86 0.98
CA VAL A 185 7.17 -7.84 2.09
C VAL A 185 7.77 -9.17 1.64
N ALA A 186 7.53 -9.60 0.40
CA ALA A 186 8.05 -10.84 -0.17
C ALA A 186 9.59 -10.84 -0.34
N ALA A 187 10.26 -9.71 -0.18
CA ALA A 187 11.72 -9.66 -0.11
C ALA A 187 12.28 -10.30 1.18
N ARG A 188 11.50 -10.37 2.28
CA ARG A 188 11.99 -10.89 3.57
C ARG A 188 12.49 -12.34 3.54
N PRO A 189 11.79 -13.33 2.96
CA PRO A 189 12.30 -14.68 2.82
C PRO A 189 13.63 -14.74 2.07
N VAL A 190 13.73 -14.04 0.94
CA VAL A 190 14.95 -13.97 0.12
C VAL A 190 16.12 -13.36 0.90
N LEU A 191 15.86 -12.31 1.67
CA LEU A 191 16.88 -11.67 2.52
C LEU A 191 17.31 -12.58 3.67
N ARG A 192 16.41 -13.36 4.26
CA ARG A 192 16.75 -14.36 5.29
C ARG A 192 17.64 -15.48 4.74
N GLU A 193 17.35 -15.98 3.55
CA GLU A 193 18.20 -16.99 2.90
C GLU A 193 19.61 -16.45 2.62
N ARG A 194 19.71 -15.19 2.15
CA ARG A 194 21.00 -14.52 1.95
C ARG A 194 21.76 -14.30 3.27
N ALA A 195 21.07 -13.88 4.33
CA ALA A 195 21.67 -13.67 5.65
C ALA A 195 22.14 -14.97 6.31
N ALA A 196 21.46 -16.11 6.05
CA ALA A 196 21.83 -17.42 6.54
C ALA A 196 23.07 -18.03 5.84
N GLY A 197 23.74 -17.27 4.96
CA GLY A 197 24.96 -17.73 4.28
C GLY A 197 24.73 -18.84 3.25
N ARG A 198 23.48 -19.15 2.90
CA ARG A 198 23.18 -20.06 1.80
C ARG A 198 23.63 -19.42 0.49
N THR A 199 24.84 -19.78 0.09
CA THR A 199 25.45 -19.35 -1.17
C THR A 199 24.60 -19.75 -2.36
N LYS A 200 24.74 -18.99 -3.45
CA LYS A 200 24.02 -19.11 -4.74
C LYS A 200 23.91 -20.55 -5.34
N GLY A 201 24.55 -21.55 -4.75
CA GLY A 201 24.56 -22.94 -5.21
C GLY A 201 23.61 -23.92 -4.51
N GLN A 202 23.11 -23.58 -3.30
CA GLN A 202 22.17 -24.43 -2.52
C GLN A 202 20.74 -23.88 -2.55
N THR A 203 20.23 -23.62 -3.73
CA THR A 203 18.82 -23.22 -3.87
C THR A 203 17.94 -24.46 -3.71
N THR A 204 16.94 -24.37 -2.84
CA THR A 204 15.86 -25.37 -2.79
C THR A 204 15.33 -25.64 -4.20
N PRO A 205 15.09 -26.90 -4.60
CA PRO A 205 14.55 -27.22 -5.91
C PRO A 205 13.30 -26.41 -6.23
N LEU A 206 13.10 -26.03 -7.49
CA LEU A 206 11.98 -25.21 -7.95
C LEU A 206 10.64 -25.77 -7.45
N PHE A 207 10.45 -27.08 -7.55
CA PHE A 207 9.24 -27.74 -7.10
C PHE A 207 8.90 -27.45 -5.63
N TYR A 208 9.87 -27.59 -4.73
CA TYR A 208 9.65 -27.31 -3.30
C TYR A 208 9.38 -25.83 -3.02
N ARG A 209 10.00 -24.92 -3.78
CA ARG A 209 9.73 -23.46 -3.64
C ARG A 209 8.32 -23.12 -4.07
N VAL A 210 7.87 -23.67 -5.21
CA VAL A 210 6.50 -23.47 -5.69
C VAL A 210 5.51 -24.08 -4.70
N LEU A 211 5.74 -25.31 -4.24
CA LEU A 211 4.88 -25.97 -3.27
C LEU A 211 4.79 -25.19 -1.95
N TYR A 212 5.92 -24.69 -1.45
CA TYR A 212 5.93 -23.85 -0.23
C TYR A 212 5.21 -22.52 -0.43
N SER A 213 5.34 -21.89 -1.61
CA SER A 213 4.64 -20.66 -1.93
C SER A 213 3.12 -20.85 -2.03
N MET A 214 2.66 -22.03 -2.48
CA MET A 214 1.23 -22.39 -2.51
C MET A 214 0.56 -22.32 -1.12
N ARG A 215 1.31 -22.61 -0.05
CA ARG A 215 0.79 -22.49 1.32
C ARG A 215 0.26 -21.08 1.64
N HIS A 216 0.91 -20.04 1.11
CA HIS A 216 0.49 -18.65 1.27
C HIS A 216 -0.58 -18.24 0.25
N SER A 217 -0.67 -18.96 -0.86
CA SER A 217 -1.65 -18.72 -1.93
C SER A 217 -3.02 -19.28 -1.62
N ILE A 218 -3.08 -20.47 -1.01
CA ILE A 218 -4.34 -21.20 -0.73
C ILE A 218 -5.39 -20.35 -0.01
N PRO A 219 -5.08 -19.62 1.10
CA PRO A 219 -6.07 -18.80 1.78
C PRO A 219 -6.66 -17.71 0.87
N LEU A 220 -5.83 -17.09 0.02
CA LEU A 220 -6.29 -16.06 -0.92
C LEU A 220 -7.14 -16.66 -2.04
N LEU A 221 -6.76 -17.83 -2.56
CA LEU A 221 -7.56 -18.55 -3.56
C LEU A 221 -8.91 -18.97 -2.99
N VAL A 222 -8.96 -19.45 -1.74
CA VAL A 222 -10.21 -19.78 -1.04
C VAL A 222 -11.09 -18.52 -0.90
N LEU A 223 -10.53 -17.38 -0.49
CA LEU A 223 -11.27 -16.11 -0.45
C LEU A 223 -11.76 -15.70 -1.85
N GLY A 224 -10.99 -15.97 -2.89
CA GLY A 224 -11.38 -15.75 -4.29
C GLY A 224 -12.61 -16.57 -4.67
N VAL A 225 -12.65 -17.85 -4.27
CA VAL A 225 -13.81 -18.73 -4.50
C VAL A 225 -15.01 -18.27 -3.69
N ILE A 226 -14.82 -17.95 -2.40
CA ILE A 226 -15.91 -17.45 -1.55
C ILE A 226 -16.52 -16.18 -2.15
N ARG A 227 -15.69 -15.21 -2.58
CA ARG A 227 -16.16 -14.00 -3.22
C ARG A 227 -16.94 -14.30 -4.51
N PHE A 228 -16.41 -15.19 -5.36
CA PHE A 228 -17.08 -15.60 -6.60
C PHE A 228 -18.48 -16.19 -6.34
N LEU A 229 -18.59 -17.06 -5.33
CA LEU A 229 -19.88 -17.67 -4.98
C LEU A 229 -20.84 -16.65 -4.34
N SER A 230 -20.34 -15.77 -3.48
CA SER A 230 -21.16 -14.75 -2.79
C SER A 230 -21.77 -13.75 -3.75
N VAL A 231 -21.02 -13.33 -4.78
CA VAL A 231 -21.49 -12.31 -5.73
C VAL A 231 -22.56 -12.87 -6.67
N LYS A 232 -22.47 -14.14 -7.07
CA LYS A 232 -23.49 -14.81 -7.89
C LYS A 232 -24.86 -14.95 -7.22
N GLY A 233 -24.90 -14.94 -5.87
CA GLY A 233 -26.14 -15.05 -5.09
C GLY A 233 -26.82 -13.72 -4.75
N LEU A 234 -26.17 -12.59 -5.04
CA LEU A 234 -26.65 -11.26 -4.68
C LEU A 234 -26.87 -10.42 -5.94
N ASP A 235 -27.91 -9.56 -5.92
CA ASP A 235 -28.15 -8.52 -6.94
C ASP A 235 -27.09 -7.42 -6.90
N TYR A 236 -25.79 -7.80 -6.97
CA TYR A 236 -24.67 -6.89 -7.00
C TYR A 236 -24.27 -6.59 -8.45
N ALA A 237 -23.99 -5.33 -8.76
CA ALA A 237 -23.51 -4.92 -10.08
C ALA A 237 -22.10 -5.49 -10.33
N GLU A 238 -22.01 -6.55 -11.14
CA GLU A 238 -20.74 -7.16 -11.51
C GLU A 238 -20.05 -6.32 -12.61
N HIS A 239 -18.93 -5.67 -12.30
CA HIS A 239 -18.07 -5.06 -13.31
C HIS A 239 -17.19 -6.13 -13.97
N VAL A 240 -17.79 -6.88 -14.93
CA VAL A 240 -17.12 -7.96 -15.67
C VAL A 240 -15.89 -7.46 -16.44
N THR A 241 -15.85 -6.17 -16.80
CA THR A 241 -14.75 -5.53 -17.52
C THR A 241 -13.50 -5.35 -16.65
N GLU A 242 -13.60 -5.51 -15.33
CA GLU A 242 -12.49 -5.30 -14.39
C GLU A 242 -11.50 -6.47 -14.36
N TYR A 243 -12.01 -7.70 -14.20
CA TYR A 243 -11.22 -8.93 -14.11
C TYR A 243 -11.77 -10.08 -14.96
N GLY A 244 -13.01 -10.00 -15.38
CA GLY A 244 -13.74 -11.07 -16.06
C GLY A 244 -14.91 -11.63 -15.24
N VAL A 245 -15.51 -12.71 -15.75
CA VAL A 245 -16.73 -13.31 -15.18
C VAL A 245 -16.45 -14.10 -13.89
N HIS A 246 -15.32 -14.80 -13.83
CA HIS A 246 -14.96 -15.69 -12.71
C HIS A 246 -13.74 -15.20 -11.93
N TRP A 247 -12.89 -14.37 -12.58
CA TRP A 247 -11.67 -13.87 -11.99
C TRP A 247 -11.98 -12.73 -11.00
N ASN A 248 -11.15 -12.58 -9.97
CA ASN A 248 -11.21 -11.46 -9.03
C ASN A 248 -9.82 -11.15 -8.48
N PHE A 249 -9.71 -10.06 -7.73
CA PHE A 249 -8.44 -9.59 -7.18
C PHE A 249 -7.74 -10.60 -6.26
N PHE A 250 -8.51 -11.42 -5.53
CA PHE A 250 -7.92 -12.45 -4.67
C PHE A 250 -7.23 -13.56 -5.47
N PHE A 251 -7.77 -13.93 -6.64
CA PHE A 251 -7.08 -14.83 -7.55
C PHE A 251 -5.78 -14.24 -8.07
N THR A 252 -5.78 -12.95 -8.46
CA THR A 252 -4.55 -12.25 -8.85
C THR A 252 -3.51 -12.31 -7.75
N LEU A 253 -3.87 -11.94 -6.52
CA LEU A 253 -2.95 -11.98 -5.36
C LEU A 253 -2.50 -13.42 -5.02
N GLY A 254 -3.41 -14.40 -5.10
CA GLY A 254 -3.12 -15.79 -4.79
C GLY A 254 -2.16 -16.46 -5.77
N PHE A 255 -2.20 -16.10 -7.06
CA PHE A 255 -1.29 -16.65 -8.05
C PHE A 255 0.10 -15.98 -8.05
N LEU A 256 0.26 -14.77 -7.50
CA LEU A 256 1.56 -14.08 -7.51
C LEU A 256 2.68 -14.87 -6.81
N PRO A 257 2.54 -15.42 -5.57
CA PRO A 257 3.65 -16.11 -4.91
C PRO A 257 4.21 -17.31 -5.68
N PRO A 258 3.40 -18.24 -6.25
CA PRO A 258 3.91 -19.35 -7.06
C PRO A 258 4.66 -18.87 -8.31
N PHE A 259 4.11 -17.88 -9.02
CA PHE A 259 4.78 -17.34 -10.21
C PHE A 259 6.09 -16.64 -9.85
N VAL A 260 6.14 -15.89 -8.76
CA VAL A 260 7.39 -15.28 -8.27
C VAL A 260 8.41 -16.32 -7.87
N ALA A 261 8.00 -17.44 -7.25
CA ALA A 261 8.89 -18.56 -6.93
C ALA A 261 9.52 -19.17 -8.20
N PHE A 262 8.76 -19.21 -9.30
CA PHE A 262 9.27 -19.58 -10.63
C PHE A 262 10.30 -18.56 -11.14
N PHE A 263 9.95 -17.27 -11.15
CA PHE A 263 10.83 -16.19 -11.62
C PHE A 263 12.08 -16.00 -10.76
N GLN A 264 12.09 -16.40 -9.50
CA GLN A 264 13.31 -16.43 -8.69
C GLN A 264 14.42 -17.30 -9.30
N SER A 265 14.08 -18.30 -10.12
CA SER A 265 15.07 -19.08 -10.86
C SER A 265 15.74 -18.25 -11.95
N ALA A 266 15.04 -17.30 -12.55
CA ALA A 266 15.59 -16.39 -13.55
C ALA A 266 16.61 -15.41 -12.96
N LEU A 267 16.65 -15.20 -11.63
CA LEU A 267 17.69 -14.40 -10.97
C LEU A 267 19.11 -14.98 -11.11
N LYS A 268 19.24 -16.23 -11.54
CA LYS A 268 20.54 -16.80 -11.90
C LYS A 268 21.11 -16.16 -13.16
N VAL A 269 20.25 -15.74 -14.08
CA VAL A 269 20.59 -15.11 -15.37
C VAL A 269 20.50 -13.58 -15.25
N VAL A 270 19.41 -13.08 -14.66
CA VAL A 270 19.15 -11.65 -14.47
C VAL A 270 19.15 -11.35 -12.97
N PRO A 271 20.26 -10.88 -12.37
CA PRO A 271 20.44 -10.81 -10.92
C PRO A 271 19.73 -9.61 -10.25
N SER A 272 18.67 -9.07 -10.86
CA SER A 272 17.91 -7.92 -10.37
C SER A 272 16.40 -8.13 -10.56
N PHE A 273 15.64 -7.95 -9.49
CA PHE A 273 14.17 -7.99 -9.56
C PHE A 273 13.60 -6.81 -10.37
N ALA A 274 14.25 -5.63 -10.32
CA ALA A 274 13.86 -4.48 -11.13
C ALA A 274 14.02 -4.77 -12.63
N ALA A 275 15.14 -5.39 -13.02
CA ALA A 275 15.36 -5.78 -14.42
C ALA A 275 14.35 -6.85 -14.87
N LEU A 276 14.05 -7.84 -14.03
CA LEU A 276 12.99 -8.83 -14.31
C LEU A 276 11.62 -8.18 -14.45
N SER A 277 11.28 -7.23 -13.58
CA SER A 277 10.03 -6.46 -13.66
C SER A 277 9.92 -5.74 -15.00
N LEU A 278 10.96 -4.99 -15.38
CA LEU A 278 10.99 -4.26 -16.66
C LEU A 278 10.92 -5.23 -17.86
N MET A 279 11.63 -6.34 -17.80
CA MET A 279 11.61 -7.34 -18.88
C MET A 279 10.20 -7.90 -19.07
N VAL A 280 9.49 -8.27 -18.00
CA VAL A 280 8.12 -8.75 -18.05
C VAL A 280 7.18 -7.66 -18.61
N ALA A 281 7.26 -6.43 -18.08
CA ALA A 281 6.39 -5.33 -18.48
C ALA A 281 6.61 -4.89 -19.93
N VAL A 282 7.86 -4.78 -20.37
CA VAL A 282 8.21 -4.40 -21.76
C VAL A 282 7.81 -5.50 -22.73
N THR A 283 8.13 -6.77 -22.42
CA THR A 283 7.71 -7.89 -23.28
C THR A 283 6.19 -7.94 -23.41
N TYR A 284 5.46 -7.76 -22.33
CA TYR A 284 4.01 -7.72 -22.35
C TYR A 284 3.48 -6.53 -23.17
N GLN A 285 4.09 -5.35 -23.05
CA GLN A 285 3.71 -4.18 -23.88
C GLN A 285 3.96 -4.44 -25.38
N ILE A 286 5.10 -5.04 -25.72
CA ILE A 286 5.38 -5.41 -27.11
C ILE A 286 4.31 -6.37 -27.64
N LEU A 287 3.93 -7.39 -26.87
CA LEU A 287 2.86 -8.31 -27.26
C LEU A 287 1.51 -7.59 -27.45
N LEU A 288 1.19 -6.60 -26.58
CA LEU A 288 -0.05 -5.81 -26.74
C LEU A 288 -0.07 -4.98 -28.04
N GLU A 289 1.08 -4.45 -28.48
CA GLU A 289 1.14 -3.57 -29.65
C GLU A 289 1.40 -4.33 -30.97
N THR A 290 2.13 -5.46 -30.93
CA THR A 290 2.52 -6.20 -32.14
C THR A 290 1.56 -7.34 -32.51
N THR A 291 0.67 -7.73 -31.58
CA THR A 291 -0.28 -8.84 -31.82
C THR A 291 -1.73 -8.36 -31.68
N SER A 292 -2.68 -9.23 -32.01
CA SER A 292 -4.11 -9.00 -31.80
C SER A 292 -4.54 -9.07 -30.29
N LEU A 293 -3.60 -9.22 -29.35
CA LEU A 293 -3.89 -9.41 -27.95
C LEU A 293 -4.68 -8.24 -27.35
N LYS A 294 -4.30 -7.00 -27.67
CA LYS A 294 -5.01 -5.78 -27.24
C LYS A 294 -6.46 -5.79 -27.69
N ALA A 295 -6.72 -6.09 -28.97
CA ALA A 295 -8.07 -6.22 -29.52
C ALA A 295 -8.82 -7.38 -28.84
N PHE A 296 -8.17 -8.52 -28.61
CA PHE A 296 -8.75 -9.65 -27.90
C PHE A 296 -9.22 -9.27 -26.49
N ILE A 297 -8.39 -8.58 -25.70
CA ILE A 297 -8.75 -8.16 -24.34
C ILE A 297 -9.93 -7.18 -24.34
N LEU A 298 -9.99 -6.27 -25.31
CA LEU A 298 -10.99 -5.21 -25.34
C LEU A 298 -12.33 -5.65 -25.94
N THR A 299 -12.32 -6.42 -27.04
CA THR A 299 -13.49 -6.60 -27.90
C THR A 299 -13.90 -8.06 -28.14
N ALA A 300 -13.07 -9.07 -27.82
CA ALA A 300 -13.42 -10.45 -28.11
C ALA A 300 -14.74 -10.90 -27.45
N PRO A 301 -15.57 -11.74 -28.08
CA PRO A 301 -16.75 -12.31 -27.46
C PRO A 301 -16.38 -13.25 -26.30
N ARG A 302 -17.21 -13.32 -25.26
CA ARG A 302 -16.99 -14.13 -24.04
C ARG A 302 -17.58 -15.54 -24.20
N THR A 303 -16.91 -16.38 -24.98
CA THR A 303 -17.42 -17.71 -25.36
C THR A 303 -16.78 -18.87 -24.60
N ASN A 304 -15.56 -18.70 -24.12
CA ASN A 304 -14.81 -19.75 -23.41
C ASN A 304 -14.19 -19.20 -22.12
N ILE A 305 -13.65 -20.07 -21.25
CA ILE A 305 -13.09 -19.70 -19.95
C ILE A 305 -12.01 -18.63 -20.06
N ILE A 306 -11.16 -18.67 -21.12
CA ILE A 306 -10.11 -17.67 -21.33
C ILE A 306 -10.71 -16.33 -21.71
N SER A 307 -11.62 -16.29 -22.70
CA SER A 307 -12.26 -15.05 -23.15
C SER A 307 -13.20 -14.45 -22.11
N MET A 308 -13.80 -15.28 -21.25
CA MET A 308 -14.61 -14.82 -20.09
C MET A 308 -13.75 -14.12 -19.03
N ASN A 309 -12.49 -14.49 -18.87
CA ASN A 309 -11.58 -13.97 -17.85
C ASN A 309 -10.35 -13.26 -18.42
N ARG A 310 -10.43 -12.81 -19.65
CA ARG A 310 -9.30 -12.24 -20.40
C ARG A 310 -8.64 -11.05 -19.69
N GLU A 311 -9.43 -10.18 -19.07
CA GLU A 311 -8.90 -9.03 -18.34
C GLU A 311 -8.04 -9.48 -17.16
N GLY A 312 -8.52 -10.44 -16.35
CA GLY A 312 -7.77 -10.95 -15.19
C GLY A 312 -6.53 -11.76 -15.58
N ILE A 313 -6.63 -12.61 -16.60
CA ILE A 313 -5.55 -13.49 -17.05
C ILE A 313 -4.38 -12.66 -17.61
N PHE A 314 -4.66 -11.73 -18.52
CA PHE A 314 -3.59 -10.99 -19.20
C PHE A 314 -3.04 -9.84 -18.37
N SER A 315 -3.86 -9.13 -17.58
CA SER A 315 -3.38 -8.11 -16.64
C SER A 315 -2.49 -8.69 -15.54
N PHE A 316 -2.57 -9.99 -15.27
CA PHE A 316 -1.72 -10.68 -14.31
C PHE A 316 -0.23 -10.47 -14.58
N LEU A 317 0.20 -10.39 -15.85
CA LEU A 317 1.60 -10.11 -16.20
C LEU A 317 2.07 -8.74 -15.74
N GLY A 318 1.22 -7.71 -15.88
CA GLY A 318 1.51 -6.39 -15.35
C GLY A 318 1.56 -6.37 -13.81
N TYR A 319 0.64 -7.05 -13.15
CA TYR A 319 0.67 -7.18 -11.68
C TYR A 319 1.89 -7.97 -11.19
N LEU A 320 2.33 -8.99 -11.93
CA LEU A 320 3.57 -9.69 -11.65
C LEU A 320 4.79 -8.75 -11.74
N ALA A 321 4.83 -7.89 -12.77
CA ALA A 321 5.88 -6.90 -12.91
C ALA A 321 5.89 -5.90 -11.74
N ILE A 322 4.71 -5.39 -11.32
CA ILE A 322 4.58 -4.51 -10.14
C ILE A 322 5.07 -5.22 -8.87
N PHE A 323 4.73 -6.48 -8.68
CA PHE A 323 5.16 -7.27 -7.53
C PHE A 323 6.68 -7.44 -7.49
N LEU A 324 7.32 -7.76 -8.63
CA LEU A 324 8.78 -7.88 -8.76
C LEU A 324 9.49 -6.56 -8.47
N ALA A 325 8.96 -5.42 -8.95
CA ALA A 325 9.48 -4.10 -8.62
C ALA A 325 9.36 -3.77 -7.13
N GLY A 326 8.22 -4.15 -6.52
CA GLY A 326 8.04 -4.05 -5.07
C GLY A 326 9.05 -4.91 -4.31
N GLN A 327 9.32 -6.13 -4.79
CA GLN A 327 10.32 -7.03 -4.21
C GLN A 327 11.73 -6.45 -4.30
N ASP A 328 12.10 -5.83 -5.43
CA ASP A 328 13.35 -5.10 -5.56
C ASP A 328 13.47 -3.97 -4.53
N THR A 329 12.41 -3.17 -4.40
CA THR A 329 12.34 -2.11 -3.38
C THR A 329 12.55 -2.68 -1.97
N GLY A 330 11.94 -3.81 -1.65
CA GLY A 330 12.14 -4.51 -0.38
C GLY A 330 13.57 -4.95 -0.14
N MET A 331 14.31 -5.32 -1.20
CA MET A 331 15.70 -5.78 -1.09
C MET A 331 16.66 -4.71 -0.56
N TYR A 332 16.40 -3.42 -0.80
CA TYR A 332 17.22 -2.32 -0.26
C TYR A 332 16.57 -1.57 0.90
N ALA A 333 15.24 -1.59 1.00
CA ALA A 333 14.50 -0.85 2.04
C ALA A 333 14.47 -1.58 3.40
N ILE A 334 14.42 -2.92 3.41
CA ILE A 334 14.26 -3.71 4.63
C ILE A 334 15.57 -3.93 5.39
N PRO A 335 16.70 -4.36 4.74
CA PRO A 335 17.86 -4.82 5.48
C PRO A 335 18.56 -3.70 6.25
N ARG A 336 19.16 -4.09 7.38
CA ARG A 336 20.21 -3.34 8.04
C ARG A 336 21.56 -3.87 7.58
N ASN A 337 22.45 -2.99 7.17
CA ASN A 337 23.84 -3.37 6.89
C ASN A 337 24.60 -3.53 8.22
N ILE A 338 24.37 -4.66 8.89
CA ILE A 338 25.16 -5.08 10.04
C ILE A 338 26.25 -6.02 9.50
N THR A 339 27.37 -5.48 9.14
CA THR A 339 28.57 -6.29 8.94
C THR A 339 29.24 -6.47 10.31
N ALA A 340 29.50 -7.70 10.71
CA ALA A 340 30.12 -8.07 12.00
C ALA A 340 31.49 -7.42 12.26
N ARG A 341 32.06 -6.72 11.31
CA ARG A 341 33.38 -6.06 11.35
C ARG A 341 33.37 -4.55 11.16
N SER A 342 32.24 -3.94 10.80
CA SER A 342 32.21 -2.49 10.63
C SER A 342 31.35 -1.88 11.72
N THR A 343 31.96 -1.01 12.53
CA THR A 343 31.30 0.10 13.22
C THR A 343 30.71 1.02 12.12
N VAL A 344 29.70 0.51 11.37
CA VAL A 344 29.05 1.33 10.34
C VAL A 344 28.32 2.44 11.09
N ASN A 345 28.78 3.67 10.87
CA ASN A 345 28.14 4.85 11.41
C ASN A 345 26.63 4.81 11.04
N PRO A 346 25.71 4.79 12.03
CA PRO A 346 24.26 4.76 11.78
C PRO A 346 23.78 5.83 10.81
N GLY A 347 24.43 7.01 10.84
CA GLY A 347 24.17 8.10 9.89
C GLY A 347 24.51 7.75 8.44
N ALA A 348 25.61 7.03 8.21
CA ALA A 348 25.99 6.59 6.86
C ALA A 348 24.98 5.58 6.31
N GLN A 349 24.49 4.67 7.14
CA GLN A 349 23.49 3.68 6.77
C GLN A 349 22.14 4.34 6.38
N ARG A 350 21.68 5.29 7.19
CA ARG A 350 20.48 6.10 6.92
C ARG A 350 20.61 6.88 5.61
N ASN A 351 21.74 7.56 5.41
CA ASN A 351 21.97 8.36 4.21
C ASN A 351 22.04 7.46 2.96
N ASN A 352 22.61 6.27 3.06
CA ASN A 352 22.62 5.32 1.94
C ASN A 352 21.23 4.84 1.57
N LEU A 353 20.37 4.55 2.57
CA LEU A 353 18.97 4.20 2.34
C LEU A 353 18.23 5.32 1.60
N LEU A 354 18.36 6.58 2.06
CA LEU A 354 17.75 7.75 1.42
C LEU A 354 18.25 7.92 -0.01
N LYS A 355 19.57 7.82 -0.24
CA LYS A 355 20.16 7.90 -1.60
C LYS A 355 19.58 6.83 -2.52
N MET A 356 19.49 5.58 -2.08
CA MET A 356 18.92 4.50 -2.88
C MET A 356 17.45 4.76 -3.22
N MET A 357 16.66 5.23 -2.26
CA MET A 357 15.25 5.57 -2.51
C MET A 357 15.07 6.74 -3.48
N VAL A 358 15.92 7.79 -3.37
CA VAL A 358 15.91 8.92 -4.31
C VAL A 358 16.27 8.47 -5.72
N VAL A 359 17.34 7.68 -5.87
CA VAL A 359 17.78 7.18 -7.18
C VAL A 359 16.68 6.32 -7.83
N TRP A 360 16.16 5.32 -7.11
CA TRP A 360 15.14 4.46 -7.67
C TRP A 360 13.80 5.18 -7.91
N GLY A 361 13.41 6.11 -7.02
CA GLY A 361 12.26 6.98 -7.25
C GLY A 361 12.41 7.82 -8.51
N GLY A 362 13.59 8.39 -8.73
CA GLY A 362 13.93 9.13 -9.95
C GLY A 362 13.91 8.24 -11.21
N VAL A 363 14.51 7.06 -11.15
CA VAL A 363 14.54 6.11 -12.28
C VAL A 363 13.13 5.70 -12.68
N TRP A 364 12.30 5.24 -11.74
CA TRP A 364 10.93 4.81 -12.05
C TRP A 364 10.05 5.97 -12.55
N THR A 365 10.19 7.16 -11.97
CA THR A 365 9.48 8.35 -12.44
C THR A 365 9.93 8.75 -13.84
N GLY A 366 11.23 8.73 -14.12
CA GLY A 366 11.78 9.01 -15.46
C GLY A 366 11.26 8.02 -16.51
N LEU A 367 11.26 6.72 -16.21
CA LEU A 367 10.71 5.68 -17.09
C LEU A 367 9.21 5.88 -17.33
N TYR A 368 8.44 6.24 -16.29
CA TYR A 368 7.02 6.54 -16.43
C TYR A 368 6.80 7.73 -17.39
N LEU A 369 7.51 8.83 -17.17
CA LEU A 369 7.43 10.02 -18.04
C LEU A 369 7.82 9.70 -19.47
N LEU A 370 8.90 8.94 -19.69
CA LEU A 370 9.31 8.48 -21.02
C LEU A 370 8.25 7.59 -21.68
N SER A 371 7.53 6.77 -20.93
CA SER A 371 6.49 5.90 -21.47
C SER A 371 5.23 6.65 -21.91
N THR A 372 4.89 7.74 -21.22
CA THR A 372 3.61 8.45 -21.40
C THR A 372 3.69 9.75 -22.19
N ASN A 373 4.86 10.38 -22.27
CA ASN A 373 5.01 11.68 -22.93
C ASN A 373 4.98 11.53 -24.46
N TYR A 374 4.18 12.37 -25.14
CA TYR A 374 4.06 12.37 -26.61
C TYR A 374 5.20 13.08 -27.31
N SER A 375 5.86 14.06 -26.67
CA SER A 375 6.88 14.89 -27.33
C SER A 375 8.26 14.24 -27.35
N TYR A 376 8.62 13.51 -26.27
CA TYR A 376 9.96 12.91 -26.13
C TYR A 376 9.94 11.44 -25.69
N GLY A 377 8.78 10.82 -25.66
CA GLY A 377 8.58 9.45 -25.20
C GLY A 377 7.72 8.61 -26.15
N LEU A 378 7.16 7.53 -25.62
CA LEU A 378 6.39 6.56 -26.39
C LEU A 378 4.90 6.95 -26.56
N GLY A 379 4.41 7.96 -25.84
CA GLY A 379 3.02 8.41 -25.90
C GLY A 379 1.97 7.35 -25.53
N LEU A 380 2.33 6.39 -24.68
CA LEU A 380 1.43 5.28 -24.32
C LEU A 380 0.40 5.73 -23.28
N SER A 381 -0.85 5.37 -23.49
CA SER A 381 -1.92 5.62 -22.52
C SER A 381 -1.90 4.60 -21.37
N VAL A 382 -2.17 5.07 -20.15
CA VAL A 382 -2.24 4.21 -18.96
C VAL A 382 -3.53 3.39 -18.98
N SER A 383 -3.44 2.10 -18.71
CA SER A 383 -4.62 1.22 -18.58
C SER A 383 -4.42 0.20 -17.46
N ARG A 384 -5.23 0.33 -16.40
CA ARG A 384 -5.30 -0.68 -15.33
C ARG A 384 -5.94 -1.98 -15.85
N ARG A 385 -6.96 -1.90 -16.72
CA ARG A 385 -7.68 -3.05 -17.25
C ARG A 385 -6.73 -4.04 -17.93
N MET A 386 -5.71 -3.54 -18.64
CA MET A 386 -4.66 -4.35 -19.25
C MET A 386 -3.42 -4.49 -18.36
N ALA A 387 -3.29 -3.68 -17.32
CA ALA A 387 -2.07 -3.53 -16.51
C ALA A 387 -0.82 -3.38 -17.39
N ASN A 388 -0.90 -2.48 -18.37
CA ASN A 388 0.12 -2.25 -19.39
C ASN A 388 1.38 -1.56 -18.83
N LEU A 389 2.44 -1.44 -19.63
CA LEU A 389 3.72 -0.86 -19.20
C LEU A 389 3.59 0.50 -18.50
N PRO A 390 2.89 1.52 -19.04
CA PRO A 390 2.78 2.81 -18.35
C PRO A 390 2.01 2.70 -17.02
N TYR A 391 1.05 1.79 -16.89
CA TYR A 391 0.39 1.53 -15.60
C TYR A 391 1.37 0.94 -14.59
N VAL A 392 2.17 -0.05 -14.97
CA VAL A 392 3.20 -0.65 -14.11
C VAL A 392 4.17 0.43 -13.63
N LEU A 393 4.71 1.23 -14.55
CA LEU A 393 5.68 2.27 -14.24
C LEU A 393 5.10 3.38 -13.34
N TRP A 394 3.84 3.79 -13.60
CA TRP A 394 3.13 4.75 -12.76
C TRP A 394 2.97 4.27 -11.32
N VAL A 395 2.47 3.04 -11.15
CA VAL A 395 2.29 2.43 -9.82
C VAL A 395 3.61 2.33 -9.08
N VAL A 396 4.67 1.85 -9.74
CA VAL A 396 5.99 1.67 -9.10
C VAL A 396 6.61 3.03 -8.73
N ALA A 397 6.58 4.01 -9.65
CA ALA A 397 7.06 5.35 -9.41
C ALA A 397 6.35 5.99 -8.20
N PHE A 398 5.00 5.98 -8.21
CA PHE A 398 4.20 6.53 -7.12
C PHE A 398 4.57 5.92 -5.77
N ASN A 399 4.57 4.60 -5.68
CA ASN A 399 4.80 3.92 -4.41
C ASN A 399 6.24 4.09 -3.89
N THR A 400 7.23 4.13 -4.78
CA THR A 400 8.63 4.39 -4.40
C THR A 400 8.79 5.83 -3.87
N VAL A 401 8.14 6.82 -4.50
CA VAL A 401 8.16 8.22 -4.05
C VAL A 401 7.41 8.38 -2.72
N GLN A 402 6.27 7.71 -2.55
CA GLN A 402 5.55 7.72 -1.27
C GLN A 402 6.38 7.11 -0.13
N LEU A 403 7.04 5.99 -0.39
CA LEU A 403 7.96 5.37 0.58
C LEU A 403 9.12 6.31 0.94
N LEU A 404 9.69 7.01 -0.04
CA LEU A 404 10.72 8.02 0.19
C LEU A 404 10.20 9.14 1.10
N GLY A 405 8.99 9.66 0.83
CA GLY A 405 8.37 10.70 1.65
C GLY A 405 8.24 10.28 3.12
N PHE A 406 7.66 9.12 3.41
CA PHE A 406 7.56 8.59 4.77
C PHE A 406 8.93 8.29 5.39
N CYS A 407 9.91 7.82 4.61
CA CYS A 407 11.27 7.58 5.10
C CYS A 407 11.97 8.89 5.50
N ILE A 408 11.78 9.98 4.74
CA ILE A 408 12.31 11.31 5.10
C ILE A 408 11.71 11.78 6.42
N ILE A 409 10.38 11.70 6.58
CA ILE A 409 9.69 12.09 7.81
C ILE A 409 10.24 11.30 9.02
N ASP A 410 10.32 9.98 8.87
CA ASP A 410 10.82 9.08 9.91
C ASP A 410 12.28 9.40 10.30
N THR A 411 13.13 9.63 9.33
CA THR A 411 14.55 9.95 9.59
C THR A 411 14.78 11.32 10.23
N ILE A 412 13.89 12.28 9.97
CA ILE A 412 13.97 13.63 10.57
C ILE A 412 13.48 13.62 12.01
N PHE A 413 12.30 13.05 12.25
CA PHE A 413 11.63 13.15 13.55
C PHE A 413 11.98 12.03 14.53
N PHE A 414 12.41 10.86 14.04
CA PHE A 414 12.69 9.67 14.87
C PHE A 414 14.07 9.05 14.61
N PRO A 415 15.16 9.83 14.66
CA PRO A 415 16.51 9.31 14.42
C PRO A 415 16.94 8.24 15.44
N ALA A 416 16.30 8.18 16.60
CA ALA A 416 16.58 7.20 17.65
C ALA A 416 16.39 5.75 17.17
N PHE A 417 15.46 5.49 16.26
CA PHE A 417 15.26 4.17 15.67
C PHE A 417 16.49 3.69 14.89
N TYR A 418 17.10 4.59 14.11
CA TYR A 418 18.27 4.27 13.30
C TYR A 418 19.54 4.15 14.13
N ASN A 419 19.58 4.79 15.30
CA ASN A 419 20.72 4.82 16.22
C ASN A 419 20.61 3.78 17.34
N ALA A 420 19.58 2.92 17.32
CA ALA A 420 19.41 1.89 18.33
C ALA A 420 20.55 0.88 18.31
N THR A 421 21.03 0.48 19.49
CA THR A 421 22.16 -0.45 19.68
C THR A 421 21.73 -1.82 20.17
N ASP A 422 20.51 -1.93 20.69
CA ASP A 422 19.93 -3.16 21.24
C ASP A 422 18.47 -3.34 20.83
N PRO A 423 17.92 -4.58 20.83
CA PRO A 423 16.55 -4.86 20.40
C PRO A 423 15.46 -4.16 21.23
N LYS A 424 15.75 -3.87 22.52
CA LYS A 424 14.78 -3.22 23.40
C LYS A 424 14.64 -1.73 23.04
N SER A 425 15.76 -1.04 22.90
CA SER A 425 15.77 0.38 22.48
C SER A 425 15.21 0.55 21.08
N GLU A 426 15.48 -0.40 20.17
CA GLU A 426 14.89 -0.41 18.82
C GLU A 426 13.38 -0.55 18.87
N LYS A 427 12.85 -1.47 19.66
CA LYS A 427 11.41 -1.67 19.82
C LYS A 427 10.72 -0.44 20.44
N GLU A 428 11.32 0.16 21.43
CA GLU A 428 10.82 1.40 22.04
C GLU A 428 10.80 2.54 21.02
N ALA A 429 11.89 2.74 20.27
CA ALA A 429 11.99 3.75 19.25
C ALA A 429 11.00 3.50 18.09
N TYR A 430 10.79 2.25 17.69
CA TYR A 430 9.77 1.88 16.71
C TYR A 430 8.35 2.24 17.17
N MET A 431 8.03 1.97 18.44
CA MET A 431 6.72 2.30 19.02
C MET A 431 6.50 3.81 19.11
N MET A 432 7.57 4.59 19.30
CA MET A 432 7.52 6.05 19.30
C MET A 432 7.38 6.64 17.89
N ALA A 433 7.96 5.99 16.88
CA ALA A 433 7.96 6.44 15.50
C ALA A 433 6.73 6.01 14.68
N THR A 434 5.81 5.24 15.28
CA THR A 434 4.62 4.74 14.57
C THR A 434 3.34 5.08 15.32
N SER A 435 2.38 5.68 14.61
CA SER A 435 1.02 5.88 15.11
C SER A 435 0.39 4.53 15.48
N ARG A 436 -0.37 4.52 16.57
CA ARG A 436 -1.03 3.32 17.04
C ARG A 436 -2.15 2.86 16.11
N VAL A 437 -2.90 3.81 15.56
CA VAL A 437 -3.94 3.57 14.57
C VAL A 437 -3.33 2.96 13.30
N VAL A 438 -2.31 3.60 12.73
CA VAL A 438 -1.66 3.16 11.49
C VAL A 438 -1.00 1.78 11.65
N ARG A 439 -0.40 1.51 12.81
CA ARG A 439 0.18 0.21 13.14
C ARG A 439 -0.88 -0.88 13.21
N ALA A 440 -2.06 -0.60 13.81
CA ALA A 440 -3.16 -1.53 13.89
C ALA A 440 -3.67 -1.93 12.49
N TYR A 441 -3.83 -0.96 11.59
CA TYR A 441 -4.18 -1.24 10.19
C TYR A 441 -3.14 -2.09 9.46
N ASN A 442 -1.85 -1.80 9.65
CA ASN A 442 -0.78 -2.57 9.01
C ASN A 442 -0.68 -4.01 9.54
N ARG A 443 -0.95 -4.23 10.83
CA ARG A 443 -0.77 -5.54 11.48
C ARG A 443 -1.74 -6.60 10.96
N ASN A 444 -2.99 -6.24 10.76
CA ASN A 444 -4.08 -7.13 10.35
C ASN A 444 -4.73 -6.66 9.04
N GLY A 445 -3.93 -6.20 8.08
CA GLY A 445 -4.43 -5.54 6.87
C GLY A 445 -5.52 -6.31 6.13
N LEU A 446 -5.37 -7.63 5.94
CA LEU A 446 -6.38 -8.44 5.25
C LEU A 446 -7.68 -8.53 6.05
N ALA A 447 -7.61 -8.74 7.37
CA ALA A 447 -8.81 -8.79 8.22
C ALA A 447 -9.55 -7.45 8.21
N VAL A 448 -8.81 -6.33 8.30
CA VAL A 448 -9.36 -4.98 8.20
C VAL A 448 -10.01 -4.73 6.84
N PHE A 449 -9.36 -5.14 5.74
CA PHE A 449 -9.91 -5.05 4.39
C PHE A 449 -11.20 -5.86 4.23
N LEU A 450 -11.27 -7.08 4.78
CA LEU A 450 -12.47 -7.90 4.75
C LEU A 450 -13.60 -7.27 5.58
N THR A 451 -13.30 -6.76 6.77
CA THR A 451 -14.26 -6.01 7.60
C THR A 451 -14.81 -4.81 6.86
N ALA A 452 -13.94 -4.04 6.20
CA ALA A 452 -14.34 -2.88 5.40
C ALA A 452 -15.31 -3.28 4.27
N ASN A 453 -15.02 -4.37 3.54
CA ASN A 453 -15.91 -4.87 2.49
C ASN A 453 -17.28 -5.35 3.04
N LEU A 454 -17.28 -6.06 4.16
CA LEU A 454 -18.52 -6.51 4.79
C LEU A 454 -19.40 -5.33 5.24
N LEU A 455 -18.80 -4.36 5.91
CA LEU A 455 -19.50 -3.13 6.32
C LEU A 455 -20.00 -2.32 5.12
N THR A 456 -19.25 -2.27 4.03
CA THR A 456 -19.72 -1.65 2.78
C THR A 456 -20.97 -2.37 2.26
N GLY A 457 -20.98 -3.70 2.29
CA GLY A 457 -22.18 -4.48 1.95
C GLY A 457 -23.38 -4.11 2.83
N VAL A 458 -23.19 -4.02 4.15
CA VAL A 458 -24.25 -3.64 5.10
C VAL A 458 -24.78 -2.23 4.77
N VAL A 459 -23.91 -1.26 4.56
CA VAL A 459 -24.33 0.12 4.22
C VAL A 459 -25.10 0.13 2.90
N ASN A 460 -24.63 -0.58 1.89
CA ASN A 460 -25.31 -0.63 0.58
C ASN A 460 -26.69 -1.34 0.62
N LEU A 461 -26.89 -2.25 1.57
CA LEU A 461 -28.19 -2.91 1.77
C LEU A 461 -29.17 -2.05 2.59
N THR A 462 -28.66 -1.15 3.43
CA THR A 462 -29.50 -0.38 4.38
C THR A 462 -29.70 1.08 3.96
N VAL A 463 -28.80 1.64 3.13
CA VAL A 463 -28.79 3.04 2.74
C VAL A 463 -28.86 3.20 1.22
N ARG A 464 -29.71 4.05 0.74
CA ARG A 464 -29.75 4.48 -0.67
C ARG A 464 -28.65 5.53 -0.91
N THR A 465 -27.43 5.06 -1.13
CA THR A 465 -26.21 5.86 -1.13
C THR A 465 -26.19 7.04 -2.12
N LEU A 466 -26.91 6.94 -3.25
CA LEU A 466 -27.01 8.01 -4.25
C LEU A 466 -27.96 9.15 -3.83
N ASP A 467 -28.86 8.89 -2.89
CA ASP A 467 -29.90 9.85 -2.46
C ASP A 467 -29.51 10.60 -1.17
N VAL A 468 -28.34 10.25 -0.59
CA VAL A 468 -27.85 10.83 0.69
C VAL A 468 -27.26 12.23 0.48
N THR A 469 -27.58 13.15 1.38
CA THR A 469 -26.99 14.50 1.38
C THR A 469 -25.48 14.45 1.70
N PRO A 470 -24.68 15.44 1.25
CA PRO A 470 -23.25 15.48 1.54
C PRO A 470 -22.91 15.44 3.03
N GLN A 471 -23.68 16.13 3.89
CA GLN A 471 -23.48 16.12 5.34
C GLN A 471 -23.72 14.73 5.93
N ALA A 472 -24.83 14.07 5.57
CA ALA A 472 -25.12 12.72 6.03
C ALA A 472 -24.07 11.71 5.50
N THR A 473 -23.59 11.89 4.28
CA THR A 473 -22.51 11.06 3.71
C THR A 473 -21.26 11.11 4.58
N ILE A 474 -20.80 12.30 5.00
CA ILE A 474 -19.62 12.44 5.87
C ILE A 474 -19.82 11.70 7.20
N TRP A 475 -21.00 11.81 7.82
CA TRP A 475 -21.27 11.11 9.08
C TRP A 475 -21.30 9.59 8.91
N ILE A 476 -21.85 9.08 7.81
CA ILE A 476 -21.86 7.65 7.48
C ILE A 476 -20.41 7.16 7.28
N LEU A 477 -19.62 7.88 6.48
CA LEU A 477 -18.22 7.52 6.23
C LEU A 477 -17.38 7.60 7.50
N LEU A 478 -17.62 8.59 8.35
CA LEU A 478 -16.92 8.74 9.64
C LEU A 478 -17.27 7.59 10.59
N ALA A 479 -18.56 7.25 10.72
CA ALA A 479 -19.02 6.13 11.55
C ALA A 479 -18.46 4.79 11.05
N TYR A 480 -18.48 4.58 9.73
CA TYR A 480 -17.89 3.43 9.09
C TYR A 480 -16.38 3.32 9.38
N MET A 481 -15.61 4.39 9.17
CA MET A 481 -14.17 4.39 9.43
C MET A 481 -13.85 4.29 10.91
N ALA A 482 -14.68 4.84 11.80
CA ALA A 482 -14.54 4.66 13.25
C ALA A 482 -14.74 3.18 13.64
N THR A 483 -15.71 2.50 13.02
CA THR A 483 -15.96 1.06 13.25
C THR A 483 -14.80 0.21 12.74
N VAL A 484 -14.34 0.44 11.51
CA VAL A 484 -13.18 -0.27 10.93
C VAL A 484 -11.93 -0.05 11.79
N THR A 485 -11.69 1.20 12.23
CA THR A 485 -10.56 1.54 13.12
C THR A 485 -10.71 0.87 14.48
N GLY A 486 -11.93 0.84 15.04
CA GLY A 486 -12.24 0.16 16.28
C GLY A 486 -11.89 -1.33 16.23
N VAL A 487 -12.27 -2.02 15.16
CA VAL A 487 -11.92 -3.43 14.92
C VAL A 487 -10.41 -3.62 14.80
N ALA A 488 -9.73 -2.78 14.00
CA ALA A 488 -8.28 -2.85 13.86
C ALA A 488 -7.55 -2.67 15.20
N MET A 489 -7.98 -1.68 15.99
CA MET A 489 -7.42 -1.39 17.32
C MET A 489 -7.73 -2.49 18.34
N ALA A 490 -8.92 -3.09 18.30
CA ALA A 490 -9.27 -4.23 19.15
C ALA A 490 -8.35 -5.42 18.85
N LEU A 491 -8.19 -5.79 17.59
CA LEU A 491 -7.29 -6.87 17.18
C LEU A 491 -5.84 -6.60 17.63
N ASP A 492 -5.35 -5.36 17.51
CA ASP A 492 -4.01 -4.99 17.97
C ASP A 492 -3.89 -5.05 19.51
N SER A 493 -4.90 -4.58 20.24
CA SER A 493 -4.92 -4.55 21.71
C SER A 493 -4.96 -5.95 22.33
N TYR A 494 -5.73 -6.86 21.75
CA TYR A 494 -5.78 -8.27 22.16
C TYR A 494 -4.62 -9.10 21.61
N ASN A 495 -3.65 -8.46 20.94
CA ASN A 495 -2.48 -9.13 20.35
C ASN A 495 -2.86 -10.21 19.31
N ILE A 496 -4.03 -10.12 18.72
CA ILE A 496 -4.50 -11.03 17.68
C ILE A 496 -3.82 -10.66 16.36
N SER A 497 -3.21 -11.64 15.71
CA SER A 497 -2.63 -11.49 14.39
C SER A 497 -3.23 -12.54 13.48
N VAL A 498 -4.14 -12.13 12.61
CA VAL A 498 -4.72 -12.98 11.57
C VAL A 498 -3.71 -13.05 10.43
N LYS A 499 -2.92 -14.11 10.44
CA LYS A 499 -2.00 -14.45 9.34
C LYS A 499 -2.71 -15.44 8.44
N LEU A 500 -3.17 -14.96 7.29
CA LEU A 500 -3.67 -15.79 6.21
C LEU A 500 -2.57 -16.06 5.20
#